data_c22969f7896051ee3c26d9531504c664
#
_entry.id   c22969f7896051ee3c26d9531504c664
#
_cell.length_a   1.000
_cell.length_b   1.000
_cell.length_c   1.000
_cell.angle_alpha   90.00
_cell.angle_beta   90.00
_cell.angle_gamma   90.00
#
_symmetry.space_group_name_H-M   'P 1'
#
loop_
_entity.id
_entity.type
_entity.pdbx_description
1 polymer ?
#
loop_
_entity_poly.entity_id
_entity_poly.type
_entity_poly.pdbx_seq_one_letter_code
_entity_poly.pdbx_strand_id
1 'polypeptide(L)'
;MSNQFNRRLALLDDDEHRALLGQGLRGIERETLRVDATGQLARTPHSPALGSALTHPHITTDYAEALLEFITPAEHDIALALHRLDAIHRYAYAKLGDEMLWGVSMPGELPPEEEIEIAWYGTSNIGMLKHVYRRGLALRYGKAMQCIAGIHYNYSLPERLWQLFAQDEGVTEERRHALRDFQSESYIAMIRNFRRYSWLLMYLFGSTPVLSTGFLRGREHDLETLSDDTLYLPYATSLRMSDLGYQNDAQSGLRPHENSLESYVTSLMDAVNRPYEPYARLGTQKDGEWIQLSTNVLQIENEYYSTIRPKRVIRTGERPVQALCNRGVQYIEVRCLDVDPFEPVGIALDTGRFLDAFLLFCALEESPLISAHDSQLHARNFARTVKEGRRPDLTLTRDGAEVPLTEWALELIERIRPVAQLLDDQHNEGDVHQASLGKQKAKIEDPALTPSARVLEEVRALGSAAAFGLQQSRLHAATFRDSPLMPAEEALFDDMAASSHAEQANIEATDTGSFDAFVAAYNSSKLCSNN
;
A
#
# COMPACT_ATOMS: atom_id res chain seq x y z
N MET A 1 -20.07 10.86 18.06
CA MET A 1 -18.89 10.12 18.55
C MET A 1 -19.37 9.06 19.54
N SER A 2 -18.78 7.88 19.51
CA SER A 2 -19.17 6.79 20.41
C SER A 2 -18.72 7.03 21.86
N ASN A 3 -19.31 6.27 22.80
CA ASN A 3 -18.85 6.33 24.20
C ASN A 3 -17.38 5.90 24.34
N GLN A 4 -16.94 4.90 23.56
CA GLN A 4 -15.54 4.44 23.54
C GLN A 4 -14.62 5.56 23.05
N PHE A 5 -14.97 6.25 21.96
CA PHE A 5 -14.19 7.37 21.44
C PHE A 5 -13.96 8.45 22.51
N ASN A 6 -15.06 8.91 23.13
CA ASN A 6 -14.96 9.97 24.13
C ASN A 6 -14.13 9.54 25.34
N ARG A 7 -14.27 8.29 25.78
CA ARG A 7 -13.48 7.71 26.89
C ARG A 7 -11.99 7.65 26.55
N ARG A 8 -11.64 7.09 25.38
CA ARG A 8 -10.23 6.98 24.95
C ARG A 8 -9.61 8.35 24.69
N LEU A 9 -10.36 9.29 24.15
CA LEU A 9 -9.91 10.68 23.96
C LEU A 9 -9.59 11.34 25.30
N ALA A 10 -10.51 11.21 26.29
CA ALA A 10 -10.31 11.75 27.64
C ALA A 10 -9.09 11.15 28.36
N LEU A 11 -8.77 9.88 28.12
CA LEU A 11 -7.53 9.28 28.66
C LEU A 11 -6.27 9.94 28.09
N LEU A 12 -6.34 10.42 26.84
CA LEU A 12 -5.21 11.05 26.15
C LEU A 12 -5.13 12.58 26.38
N ASP A 13 -6.08 13.17 27.11
CA ASP A 13 -5.97 14.57 27.58
C ASP A 13 -4.88 14.74 28.64
N ASP A 14 -4.51 13.68 29.35
CA ASP A 14 -3.39 13.66 30.26
C ASP A 14 -2.04 13.74 29.52
N ASP A 15 -1.13 14.61 29.95
CA ASP A 15 0.13 14.88 29.27
C ASP A 15 1.04 13.64 29.17
N GLU A 16 1.08 12.77 30.22
CA GLU A 16 1.89 11.54 30.21
C GLU A 16 1.34 10.54 29.19
N HIS A 17 0.02 10.38 29.14
CA HIS A 17 -0.63 9.49 28.18
C HIS A 17 -0.53 10.03 26.75
N ARG A 18 -0.73 11.34 26.55
CA ARG A 18 -0.61 12.00 25.25
C ARG A 18 0.79 11.85 24.67
N ALA A 19 1.83 11.93 25.49
CA ALA A 19 3.23 11.75 25.08
C ALA A 19 3.49 10.36 24.44
N LEU A 20 2.65 9.34 24.72
CA LEU A 20 2.74 8.03 24.06
C LEU A 20 2.50 8.11 22.55
N LEU A 21 1.68 9.04 22.08
CA LEU A 21 1.38 9.19 20.64
C LEU A 21 2.65 9.49 19.83
N GLY A 22 3.59 10.24 20.38
CA GLY A 22 4.89 10.52 19.76
C GLY A 22 5.82 9.30 19.65
N GLN A 23 5.48 8.15 20.28
CA GLN A 23 6.24 6.91 20.16
C GLN A 23 5.73 5.98 19.05
N GLY A 24 4.63 6.34 18.39
CA GLY A 24 4.14 5.63 17.21
C GLY A 24 5.13 5.73 16.04
N LEU A 25 5.08 4.76 15.12
CA LEU A 25 5.98 4.71 13.97
C LEU A 25 5.23 4.81 12.65
N ARG A 26 5.84 5.48 11.67
CA ARG A 26 5.39 5.62 10.29
C ARG A 26 6.48 5.14 9.35
N GLY A 27 6.08 4.48 8.28
CA GLY A 27 6.97 4.12 7.19
C GLY A 27 6.24 4.23 5.86
N ILE A 28 6.96 4.56 4.80
CA ILE A 28 6.41 4.70 3.46
C ILE A 28 7.11 3.72 2.54
N GLU A 29 6.32 3.01 1.72
CA GLU A 29 6.80 2.25 0.58
C GLU A 29 6.27 2.96 -0.68
N ARG A 30 7.15 3.28 -1.63
CA ARG A 30 6.76 3.85 -2.91
C ARG A 30 7.21 2.94 -4.05
N GLU A 31 6.24 2.48 -4.83
CA GLU A 31 6.46 1.79 -6.10
C GLU A 31 6.61 2.82 -7.23
N THR A 32 7.52 2.58 -8.17
CA THR A 32 7.72 3.47 -9.33
C THR A 32 8.43 2.75 -10.47
N LEU A 33 7.91 2.89 -11.71
CA LEU A 33 8.54 2.33 -12.91
C LEU A 33 9.77 3.15 -13.30
N ARG A 34 10.85 2.48 -13.70
CA ARG A 34 11.93 3.11 -14.45
C ARG A 34 11.51 3.23 -15.91
N VAL A 35 11.70 4.39 -16.48
CA VAL A 35 11.40 4.71 -17.89
C VAL A 35 12.58 5.45 -18.54
N ASP A 36 12.67 5.35 -19.86
CA ASP A 36 13.63 6.14 -20.64
C ASP A 36 13.17 7.59 -20.83
N ALA A 37 13.96 8.40 -21.53
CA ALA A 37 13.68 9.81 -21.78
C ALA A 37 12.39 10.07 -22.62
N THR A 38 11.83 9.03 -23.24
CA THR A 38 10.57 9.07 -24.01
C THR A 38 9.36 8.61 -23.22
N GLY A 39 9.57 8.06 -22.01
CA GLY A 39 8.52 7.51 -21.15
C GLY A 39 8.22 6.02 -21.39
N GLN A 40 9.02 5.35 -22.23
CA GLN A 40 8.93 3.91 -22.45
C GLN A 40 9.50 3.16 -21.26
N LEU A 41 8.93 1.99 -20.93
CA LEU A 41 9.41 1.13 -19.86
C LEU A 41 10.89 0.79 -20.05
N ALA A 42 11.72 1.01 -19.03
CA ALA A 42 13.13 0.65 -19.07
C ALA A 42 13.31 -0.86 -19.23
N ARG A 43 14.27 -1.24 -20.08
CA ARG A 43 14.62 -2.64 -20.36
C ARG A 43 15.98 -3.05 -19.78
N THR A 44 16.60 -2.15 -19.06
CA THR A 44 17.85 -2.41 -18.35
C THR A 44 17.58 -3.24 -17.09
N PRO A 45 18.47 -4.10 -16.68
CA PRO A 45 18.36 -4.80 -15.40
C PRO A 45 18.40 -3.81 -14.23
N HIS A 46 18.02 -4.27 -13.04
CA HIS A 46 18.21 -3.52 -11.81
C HIS A 46 19.69 -3.11 -11.66
N SER A 47 19.94 -1.81 -11.49
CA SER A 47 21.30 -1.29 -11.44
C SER A 47 22.08 -1.85 -10.24
N PRO A 48 23.26 -2.49 -10.43
CA PRO A 48 24.08 -2.91 -9.30
C PRO A 48 24.49 -1.76 -8.37
N ALA A 49 24.52 -0.53 -8.87
CA ALA A 49 24.81 0.65 -8.05
C ALA A 49 23.70 0.99 -7.04
N LEU A 50 22.48 0.44 -7.23
CA LEU A 50 21.38 0.54 -6.26
C LEU A 50 21.42 -0.59 -5.21
N GLY A 51 22.39 -1.49 -5.27
CA GLY A 51 22.49 -2.65 -4.40
C GLY A 51 21.66 -3.83 -4.87
N SER A 52 21.56 -4.87 -4.04
CA SER A 52 20.82 -6.08 -4.33
C SER A 52 19.31 -5.88 -4.09
N ALA A 53 18.48 -6.17 -5.08
CA ALA A 53 17.02 -6.17 -4.92
C ALA A 53 16.53 -7.21 -3.89
N LEU A 54 17.34 -8.23 -3.55
CA LEU A 54 16.98 -9.23 -2.54
C LEU A 54 17.17 -8.73 -1.11
N THR A 55 18.24 -7.99 -0.84
CA THR A 55 18.74 -7.74 0.52
C THR A 55 18.94 -6.27 0.86
N HIS A 56 18.85 -5.33 -0.10
CA HIS A 56 18.96 -3.91 0.22
C HIS A 56 17.79 -3.46 1.11
N PRO A 57 18.04 -2.76 2.24
CA PRO A 57 16.99 -2.46 3.21
C PRO A 57 15.95 -1.42 2.71
N HIS A 58 16.31 -0.60 1.72
CA HIS A 58 15.52 0.56 1.28
C HIS A 58 15.20 0.60 -0.20
N ILE A 59 15.86 -0.21 -1.04
CA ILE A 59 15.67 -0.21 -2.49
C ILE A 59 15.54 -1.65 -2.97
N THR A 60 14.37 -1.99 -3.47
CA THR A 60 14.08 -3.31 -4.04
C THR A 60 13.29 -3.15 -5.34
N THR A 61 12.80 -4.24 -5.89
CA THR A 61 11.82 -4.27 -6.98
C THR A 61 10.53 -4.89 -6.47
N ASP A 62 9.37 -4.40 -6.94
CA ASP A 62 8.10 -5.06 -6.64
C ASP A 62 7.87 -6.22 -7.63
N TYR A 63 7.22 -5.99 -8.76
CA TYR A 63 6.88 -7.06 -9.69
C TYR A 63 7.82 -7.15 -10.89
N ALA A 64 7.93 -6.06 -11.65
CA ALA A 64 8.78 -5.98 -12.83
C ALA A 64 10.22 -5.57 -12.44
N GLU A 65 11.20 -6.00 -13.24
CA GLU A 65 12.59 -5.57 -13.10
C GLU A 65 12.72 -4.03 -13.14
N ALA A 66 11.85 -3.38 -13.91
CA ALA A 66 11.79 -1.92 -14.00
C ALA A 66 10.95 -1.27 -12.89
N LEU A 67 10.19 -2.01 -12.08
CA LEU A 67 9.35 -1.46 -11.03
C LEU A 67 10.12 -1.42 -9.71
N LEU A 68 10.77 -0.29 -9.43
CA LEU A 68 11.45 -0.09 -8.15
C LEU A 68 10.43 0.10 -7.02
N GLU A 69 10.81 -0.36 -5.84
CA GLU A 69 10.10 -0.13 -4.59
C GLU A 69 11.06 0.48 -3.57
N PHE A 70 10.75 1.68 -3.12
CA PHE A 70 11.51 2.42 -2.12
C PHE A 70 10.85 2.30 -0.75
N ILE A 71 11.60 1.89 0.25
CA ILE A 71 11.12 1.58 1.59
C ILE A 71 11.87 2.47 2.59
N THR A 72 11.15 3.34 3.29
CA THR A 72 11.77 4.16 4.35
C THR A 72 12.05 3.31 5.60
N PRO A 73 13.02 3.71 6.45
CA PRO A 73 13.00 3.26 7.82
C PRO A 73 11.70 3.69 8.52
N ALA A 74 11.37 2.99 9.62
CA ALA A 74 10.24 3.39 10.46
C ALA A 74 10.64 4.58 11.34
N GLU A 75 9.90 5.69 11.22
CA GLU A 75 10.20 6.96 11.87
C GLU A 75 9.06 7.40 12.80
N HIS A 76 9.36 8.16 13.83
CA HIS A 76 8.35 8.66 14.75
C HIS A 76 7.54 9.84 14.21
N ASP A 77 8.03 10.48 13.17
CA ASP A 77 7.41 11.63 12.52
C ASP A 77 7.30 11.42 11.01
N ILE A 78 6.16 11.82 10.43
CA ILE A 78 5.90 11.67 8.99
C ILE A 78 6.79 12.59 8.14
N ALA A 79 7.16 13.77 8.64
CA ALA A 79 8.05 14.65 7.90
C ALA A 79 9.45 14.03 7.79
N LEU A 80 9.90 13.33 8.84
CA LEU A 80 11.17 12.60 8.80
C LEU A 80 11.10 11.41 7.85
N ALA A 81 9.99 10.64 7.84
CA ALA A 81 9.81 9.54 6.88
C ALA A 81 9.83 10.05 5.43
N LEU A 82 9.19 11.19 5.14
CA LEU A 82 9.25 11.84 3.82
C LEU A 82 10.64 12.34 3.46
N HIS A 83 11.38 12.88 4.43
CA HIS A 83 12.77 13.28 4.21
C HIS A 83 13.65 12.06 3.86
N ARG A 84 13.43 10.90 4.52
CA ARG A 84 14.10 9.64 4.16
C ARG A 84 13.74 9.19 2.74
N LEU A 85 12.47 9.28 2.39
CA LEU A 85 12.00 8.92 1.04
C LEU A 85 12.63 9.83 -0.03
N ASP A 86 12.73 11.14 0.24
CA ASP A 86 13.41 12.11 -0.63
C ASP A 86 14.90 11.74 -0.82
N ALA A 87 15.60 11.40 0.25
CA ALA A 87 17.00 10.98 0.18
C ALA A 87 17.20 9.71 -0.66
N ILE A 88 16.30 8.72 -0.51
CA ILE A 88 16.32 7.50 -1.34
C ILE A 88 16.14 7.84 -2.83
N HIS A 89 15.22 8.77 -3.16
CA HIS A 89 15.02 9.21 -4.54
C HIS A 89 16.26 9.90 -5.11
N ARG A 90 16.89 10.82 -4.37
CA ARG A 90 18.12 11.50 -4.78
C ARG A 90 19.25 10.52 -5.04
N TYR A 91 19.41 9.53 -4.15
CA TYR A 91 20.37 8.47 -4.37
C TYR A 91 20.07 7.66 -5.62
N ALA A 92 18.82 7.25 -5.81
CA ALA A 92 18.42 6.51 -7.01
C ALA A 92 18.71 7.30 -8.28
N TYR A 93 18.35 8.58 -8.33
CA TYR A 93 18.63 9.43 -9.49
C TYR A 93 20.11 9.63 -9.77
N ALA A 94 20.97 9.61 -8.76
CA ALA A 94 22.43 9.64 -8.94
C ALA A 94 22.98 8.37 -9.62
N LYS A 95 22.24 7.25 -9.56
CA LYS A 95 22.67 5.93 -10.08
C LYS A 95 21.90 5.46 -11.33
N LEU A 96 20.79 6.13 -11.71
CA LEU A 96 19.93 5.70 -12.83
C LEU A 96 20.40 6.20 -14.21
N GLY A 97 21.44 7.06 -14.29
CA GLY A 97 21.88 7.65 -15.57
C GLY A 97 20.76 8.47 -16.22
N ASP A 98 20.42 8.14 -17.47
CA ASP A 98 19.41 8.86 -18.26
C ASP A 98 17.97 8.39 -17.97
N GLU A 99 17.78 7.30 -17.25
CA GLU A 99 16.46 6.83 -16.87
C GLU A 99 15.78 7.74 -15.87
N MET A 100 14.45 7.73 -15.88
CA MET A 100 13.61 8.48 -14.94
C MET A 100 12.67 7.54 -14.20
N LEU A 101 12.17 8.00 -13.06
CA LEU A 101 11.09 7.36 -12.32
C LEU A 101 9.75 7.92 -12.81
N TRP A 102 8.82 7.01 -13.11
CA TRP A 102 7.50 7.39 -13.60
C TRP A 102 6.66 8.05 -12.50
N GLY A 103 6.18 9.26 -12.76
CA GLY A 103 5.60 10.14 -11.75
C GLY A 103 4.12 9.88 -11.42
N VAL A 104 3.48 8.85 -11.99
CA VAL A 104 2.06 8.54 -11.78
C VAL A 104 1.85 7.05 -11.50
N SER A 105 0.71 6.68 -10.89
CA SER A 105 0.42 5.28 -10.56
C SER A 105 0.16 4.39 -11.77
N MET A 106 -0.62 4.88 -12.75
CA MET A 106 -0.90 4.10 -13.93
C MET A 106 0.28 4.14 -14.90
N PRO A 107 0.71 3.00 -15.44
CA PRO A 107 1.80 3.00 -16.41
C PRO A 107 1.42 3.79 -17.66
N GLY A 108 2.42 4.34 -18.33
CA GLY A 108 2.30 4.91 -19.65
C GLY A 108 2.06 3.81 -20.70
N GLU A 109 2.69 3.96 -21.85
CA GLU A 109 2.66 2.92 -22.86
C GLU A 109 3.55 1.74 -22.42
N LEU A 110 2.96 0.55 -22.32
CA LEU A 110 3.67 -0.68 -21.99
C LEU A 110 4.01 -1.47 -23.25
N PRO A 111 5.20 -2.08 -23.35
CA PRO A 111 5.55 -3.00 -24.42
C PRO A 111 4.65 -4.26 -24.39
N PRO A 112 4.71 -5.14 -25.41
CA PRO A 112 4.10 -6.47 -25.34
C PRO A 112 4.45 -7.18 -24.02
N GLU A 113 3.55 -8.02 -23.49
CA GLU A 113 3.73 -8.65 -22.17
C GLU A 113 5.01 -9.49 -22.08
N GLU A 114 5.41 -10.11 -23.19
CA GLU A 114 6.62 -10.92 -23.28
C GLU A 114 7.88 -10.09 -22.99
N GLU A 115 7.86 -8.81 -23.31
CA GLU A 115 8.97 -7.87 -23.15
C GLU A 115 9.00 -7.17 -21.79
N ILE A 116 7.99 -7.39 -20.93
CA ILE A 116 8.02 -6.92 -19.54
C ILE A 116 8.82 -7.95 -18.73
N GLU A 117 10.03 -7.58 -18.33
CA GLU A 117 10.89 -8.44 -17.53
C GLU A 117 10.38 -8.54 -16.08
N ILE A 118 10.34 -9.78 -15.57
CA ILE A 118 9.96 -10.07 -14.18
C ILE A 118 11.19 -9.89 -13.29
N ALA A 119 11.04 -9.24 -12.16
CA ALA A 119 12.10 -8.97 -11.21
C ALA A 119 12.93 -10.21 -10.84
N TRP A 120 14.25 -10.05 -10.83
CA TRP A 120 15.21 -11.08 -10.51
C TRP A 120 15.87 -10.82 -9.15
N TYR A 121 16.05 -11.87 -8.35
CA TYR A 121 16.55 -11.78 -6.97
C TYR A 121 17.73 -12.72 -6.69
N GLY A 122 18.44 -13.13 -7.73
CA GLY A 122 19.57 -14.06 -7.61
C GLY A 122 19.16 -15.54 -7.61
N THR A 123 20.14 -16.41 -7.35
CA THR A 123 20.02 -17.86 -7.54
C THR A 123 19.70 -18.65 -6.28
N SER A 124 19.67 -17.99 -5.11
CA SER A 124 19.28 -18.64 -3.85
C SER A 124 17.82 -19.12 -3.87
N ASN A 125 17.49 -20.13 -3.07
CA ASN A 125 16.12 -20.64 -2.96
C ASN A 125 15.11 -19.55 -2.60
N ILE A 126 15.47 -18.60 -1.73
CA ILE A 126 14.59 -17.47 -1.38
C ILE A 126 14.47 -16.47 -2.53
N GLY A 127 15.53 -16.20 -3.28
CA GLY A 127 15.51 -15.38 -4.49
C GLY A 127 14.63 -16.02 -5.57
N MET A 128 14.81 -17.32 -5.81
CA MET A 128 13.99 -18.11 -6.72
C MET A 128 12.52 -18.15 -6.30
N LEU A 129 12.21 -18.27 -5.00
CA LEU A 129 10.85 -18.19 -4.48
C LEU A 129 10.17 -16.87 -4.86
N LYS A 130 10.87 -15.74 -4.67
CA LYS A 130 10.36 -14.40 -5.05
C LYS A 130 10.11 -14.28 -6.55
N HIS A 131 11.02 -14.81 -7.37
CA HIS A 131 10.89 -14.78 -8.84
C HIS A 131 9.75 -15.68 -9.33
N VAL A 132 9.67 -16.94 -8.88
CA VAL A 132 8.62 -17.89 -9.27
C VAL A 132 7.24 -17.43 -8.80
N TYR A 133 7.16 -16.83 -7.62
CA TYR A 133 5.91 -16.18 -7.16
C TYR A 133 5.42 -15.15 -8.18
N ARG A 134 6.30 -14.30 -8.71
CA ARG A 134 5.97 -13.28 -9.72
C ARG A 134 5.65 -13.87 -11.09
N ARG A 135 6.31 -14.96 -11.48
CA ARG A 135 5.90 -15.75 -12.65
C ARG A 135 4.46 -16.24 -12.52
N GLY A 136 4.08 -16.70 -11.32
CA GLY A 136 2.71 -17.07 -11.01
C GLY A 136 1.74 -15.89 -11.08
N LEU A 137 2.12 -14.70 -10.62
CA LEU A 137 1.30 -13.49 -10.78
C LEU A 137 1.09 -13.14 -12.26
N ALA A 138 2.13 -13.23 -13.10
CA ALA A 138 2.01 -13.04 -14.54
C ALA A 138 0.99 -14.01 -15.16
N LEU A 139 1.09 -15.29 -14.80
CA LEU A 139 0.24 -16.36 -15.30
C LEU A 139 -1.24 -16.16 -14.93
N ARG A 140 -1.49 -15.62 -13.74
CA ARG A 140 -2.82 -15.46 -13.12
C ARG A 140 -3.51 -14.15 -13.47
N TYR A 141 -2.74 -13.07 -13.60
CA TYR A 141 -3.26 -11.69 -13.66
C TYR A 141 -2.77 -10.89 -14.88
N GLY A 142 -1.77 -11.42 -15.61
CA GLY A 142 -1.07 -10.68 -16.66
C GLY A 142 -0.01 -9.72 -16.09
N LYS A 143 1.00 -9.41 -16.89
CA LYS A 143 2.14 -8.56 -16.47
C LYS A 143 1.80 -7.07 -16.45
N ALA A 144 0.93 -6.61 -17.36
CA ALA A 144 0.56 -5.20 -17.44
C ALA A 144 -0.07 -4.68 -16.14
N MET A 145 -0.96 -5.48 -15.52
CA MET A 145 -1.60 -5.12 -14.25
C MET A 145 -0.61 -4.99 -13.09
N GLN A 146 0.47 -5.75 -13.14
CA GLN A 146 1.51 -5.72 -12.11
C GLN A 146 2.49 -4.55 -12.27
N CYS A 147 2.35 -3.74 -13.35
CA CYS A 147 3.11 -2.50 -13.55
C CYS A 147 2.43 -1.26 -12.95
N ILE A 148 1.29 -1.41 -12.29
CA ILE A 148 0.64 -0.34 -11.56
C ILE A 148 1.44 -0.06 -10.29
N ALA A 149 1.71 1.22 -10.02
CA ALA A 149 2.45 1.69 -8.84
C ALA A 149 1.52 2.32 -7.79
N GLY A 150 1.89 2.21 -6.52
CA GLY A 150 1.16 2.81 -5.41
C GLY A 150 2.07 3.35 -4.32
N ILE A 151 1.42 3.95 -3.32
CA ILE A 151 2.03 4.32 -2.05
C ILE A 151 1.46 3.41 -0.97
N HIS A 152 2.32 2.77 -0.19
CA HIS A 152 1.93 2.10 1.04
C HIS A 152 2.30 2.96 2.24
N TYR A 153 1.37 3.07 3.17
CA TYR A 153 1.57 3.82 4.40
C TYR A 153 1.51 2.86 5.59
N ASN A 154 2.67 2.62 6.21
CA ASN A 154 2.80 1.79 7.41
C ASN A 154 2.61 2.64 8.66
N TYR A 155 1.76 2.16 9.57
CA TYR A 155 1.40 2.90 10.77
C TYR A 155 1.31 2.00 11.99
N SER A 156 1.97 2.39 13.07
CA SER A 156 1.85 1.72 14.37
C SER A 156 1.63 2.70 15.51
N LEU A 157 0.88 2.25 16.49
CA LEU A 157 0.79 2.86 17.81
C LEU A 157 1.69 2.10 18.79
N PRO A 158 2.27 2.75 19.82
CA PRO A 158 3.16 2.08 20.76
C PRO A 158 2.41 1.05 21.61
N GLU A 159 3.09 -0.03 21.99
CA GLU A 159 2.48 -1.09 22.82
C GLU A 159 1.95 -0.55 24.15
N ARG A 160 2.62 0.45 24.74
CA ARG A 160 2.16 1.09 25.99
C ARG A 160 0.79 1.77 25.85
N LEU A 161 0.46 2.31 24.67
CA LEU A 161 -0.85 2.89 24.42
C LEU A 161 -1.94 1.81 24.42
N TRP A 162 -1.66 0.67 23.80
CA TRP A 162 -2.59 -0.46 23.84
C TRP A 162 -2.75 -1.04 25.24
N GLN A 163 -1.69 -1.06 26.04
CA GLN A 163 -1.74 -1.45 27.44
C GLN A 163 -2.61 -0.50 28.27
N LEU A 164 -2.49 0.82 28.04
CA LEU A 164 -3.34 1.83 28.67
C LEU A 164 -4.83 1.58 28.38
N PHE A 165 -5.18 1.35 27.11
CA PHE A 165 -6.56 1.07 26.72
C PHE A 165 -7.04 -0.28 27.29
N ALA A 166 -6.18 -1.29 27.32
CA ALA A 166 -6.51 -2.58 27.92
C ALA A 166 -6.83 -2.47 29.42
N GLN A 167 -6.04 -1.68 30.15
CA GLN A 167 -6.27 -1.43 31.58
C GLN A 167 -7.58 -0.68 31.84
N ASP A 168 -7.87 0.35 31.03
CA ASP A 168 -9.15 1.08 31.11
C ASP A 168 -10.36 0.19 30.81
N GLU A 169 -10.21 -0.82 29.96
CA GLU A 169 -11.24 -1.79 29.63
C GLU A 169 -11.26 -3.00 30.59
N GLY A 170 -10.44 -2.99 31.65
CA GLY A 170 -10.39 -4.02 32.68
C GLY A 170 -9.74 -5.34 32.23
N VAL A 171 -8.92 -5.31 31.20
CA VAL A 171 -8.13 -6.48 30.77
C VAL A 171 -6.98 -6.68 31.74
N THR A 172 -6.92 -7.86 32.40
CA THR A 172 -5.86 -8.20 33.34
C THR A 172 -4.85 -9.16 32.71
N GLU A 173 -3.61 -9.15 33.21
CA GLU A 173 -2.53 -10.06 32.78
C GLU A 173 -2.71 -11.52 33.26
N GLU A 174 -3.75 -11.82 34.03
CA GLU A 174 -4.01 -13.15 34.54
C GLU A 174 -4.16 -14.20 33.43
N ARG A 175 -4.63 -13.79 32.25
CA ARG A 175 -4.69 -14.63 31.06
C ARG A 175 -3.40 -14.47 30.25
N ARG A 176 -2.69 -15.58 30.03
CA ARG A 176 -1.48 -15.59 29.18
C ARG A 176 -1.78 -14.93 27.82
N HIS A 177 -0.94 -13.95 27.44
CA HIS A 177 -1.05 -13.17 26.19
C HIS A 177 -2.24 -12.21 26.10
N ALA A 178 -2.98 -11.92 27.20
CA ALA A 178 -4.15 -11.05 27.14
C ALA A 178 -3.87 -9.67 26.51
N LEU A 179 -2.74 -9.03 26.85
CA LEU A 179 -2.35 -7.73 26.27
C LEU A 179 -2.02 -7.82 24.78
N ARG A 180 -1.28 -8.85 24.34
CA ARG A 180 -0.99 -9.11 22.92
C ARG A 180 -2.28 -9.34 22.12
N ASP A 181 -3.19 -10.13 22.67
CA ASP A 181 -4.46 -10.43 22.02
C ASP A 181 -5.33 -9.18 21.95
N PHE A 182 -5.39 -8.38 23.02
CA PHE A 182 -6.08 -7.09 23.02
C PHE A 182 -5.51 -6.13 21.97
N GLN A 183 -4.19 -5.97 21.90
CA GLN A 183 -3.53 -5.16 20.87
C GLN A 183 -3.92 -5.64 19.47
N SER A 184 -3.86 -6.94 19.22
CA SER A 184 -4.16 -7.53 17.92
C SER A 184 -5.62 -7.28 17.52
N GLU A 185 -6.57 -7.54 18.42
CA GLU A 185 -8.00 -7.29 18.17
C GLU A 185 -8.31 -5.79 18.01
N SER A 186 -7.56 -4.91 18.71
CA SER A 186 -7.68 -3.46 18.54
C SER A 186 -7.20 -3.00 17.16
N TYR A 187 -6.11 -3.57 16.63
CA TYR A 187 -5.70 -3.32 15.24
C TYR A 187 -6.72 -3.86 14.23
N ILE A 188 -7.32 -5.02 14.48
CA ILE A 188 -8.40 -5.55 13.63
C ILE A 188 -9.64 -4.64 13.71
N ALA A 189 -9.98 -4.11 14.88
CA ALA A 189 -11.04 -3.10 15.04
C ALA A 189 -10.75 -1.82 14.24
N MET A 190 -9.51 -1.34 14.29
CA MET A 190 -9.03 -0.22 13.49
C MET A 190 -9.16 -0.49 11.98
N ILE A 191 -8.82 -1.69 11.50
CA ILE A 191 -9.00 -2.12 10.11
C ILE A 191 -10.48 -2.11 9.72
N ARG A 192 -11.40 -2.57 10.58
CA ARG A 192 -12.84 -2.50 10.32
C ARG A 192 -13.32 -1.05 10.16
N ASN A 193 -12.86 -0.13 11.02
CA ASN A 193 -13.20 1.28 10.90
C ASN A 193 -12.59 1.89 9.62
N PHE A 194 -11.35 1.54 9.29
CA PHE A 194 -10.76 1.91 8.03
C PHE A 194 -11.63 1.46 6.84
N ARG A 195 -12.13 0.23 6.83
CA ARG A 195 -13.00 -0.28 5.76
C ARG A 195 -14.30 0.51 5.61
N ARG A 196 -14.88 0.97 6.72
CA ARG A 196 -16.09 1.80 6.71
C ARG A 196 -15.86 3.15 6.06
N TYR A 197 -14.66 3.71 6.21
CA TYR A 197 -14.37 5.11 5.86
C TYR A 197 -13.33 5.27 4.74
N SER A 198 -12.75 4.19 4.21
CA SER A 198 -11.68 4.25 3.20
C SER A 198 -12.09 4.90 1.87
N TRP A 199 -13.38 4.96 1.58
CA TRP A 199 -13.92 5.73 0.45
C TRP A 199 -13.51 7.22 0.54
N LEU A 200 -13.38 7.77 1.76
CA LEU A 200 -12.93 9.15 1.96
C LEU A 200 -11.50 9.36 1.45
N LEU A 201 -10.60 8.39 1.67
CA LEU A 201 -9.23 8.46 1.15
C LEU A 201 -9.20 8.47 -0.38
N MET A 202 -10.07 7.69 -1.03
CA MET A 202 -10.18 7.68 -2.49
C MET A 202 -10.70 9.01 -3.03
N TYR A 203 -11.64 9.64 -2.35
CA TYR A 203 -12.10 10.98 -2.71
C TYR A 203 -11.00 12.03 -2.59
N LEU A 204 -10.29 12.04 -1.46
CA LEU A 204 -9.31 13.08 -1.11
C LEU A 204 -7.95 12.93 -1.82
N PHE A 205 -7.52 11.69 -2.08
CA PHE A 205 -6.15 11.37 -2.52
C PHE A 205 -6.07 10.53 -3.79
N GLY A 206 -7.19 10.07 -4.34
CA GLY A 206 -7.21 9.44 -5.65
C GLY A 206 -6.69 10.41 -6.72
N SER A 207 -5.79 9.94 -7.57
CA SER A 207 -5.11 10.75 -8.59
C SER A 207 -5.01 10.06 -9.95
N THR A 208 -5.84 9.01 -10.16
CA THR A 208 -5.82 8.22 -11.41
C THR A 208 -7.18 8.19 -12.10
N PRO A 209 -7.71 9.37 -12.55
CA PRO A 209 -8.99 9.44 -13.27
C PRO A 209 -8.88 9.03 -14.73
N VAL A 210 -7.67 8.79 -15.23
CA VAL A 210 -7.32 8.47 -16.61
C VAL A 210 -6.39 7.26 -16.67
N LEU A 211 -6.35 6.59 -17.83
CA LEU A 211 -5.37 5.55 -18.12
C LEU A 211 -5.07 5.49 -19.63
N SER A 212 -3.94 4.88 -20.00
CA SER A 212 -3.58 4.63 -21.40
C SER A 212 -4.45 3.53 -22.00
N THR A 213 -4.89 3.68 -23.25
CA THR A 213 -5.59 2.64 -24.01
C THR A 213 -4.77 1.34 -24.08
N GLY A 214 -3.45 1.45 -24.21
CA GLY A 214 -2.51 0.33 -24.24
C GLY A 214 -2.49 -0.51 -22.96
N PHE A 215 -2.85 0.07 -21.82
CA PHE A 215 -2.94 -0.67 -20.56
C PHE A 215 -4.04 -1.74 -20.56
N LEU A 216 -5.19 -1.47 -21.17
CA LEU A 216 -6.34 -2.40 -21.16
C LEU A 216 -6.15 -3.63 -22.04
N ARG A 217 -5.30 -3.57 -23.06
CA ARG A 217 -5.00 -4.70 -23.96
C ARG A 217 -6.24 -5.41 -24.49
N GLY A 218 -7.25 -4.62 -24.88
CA GLY A 218 -8.51 -5.11 -25.45
C GLY A 218 -9.52 -5.67 -24.44
N ARG A 219 -9.29 -5.48 -23.12
CA ARG A 219 -10.31 -5.79 -22.10
C ARG A 219 -11.54 -4.90 -22.31
N GLU A 220 -12.73 -5.46 -22.08
CA GLU A 220 -13.97 -4.69 -22.06
C GLU A 220 -13.96 -3.65 -20.94
N HIS A 221 -14.51 -2.47 -21.22
CA HIS A 221 -14.55 -1.36 -20.26
C HIS A 221 -15.73 -0.42 -20.55
N ASP A 222 -16.08 0.39 -19.53
CA ASP A 222 -17.10 1.43 -19.56
C ASP A 222 -16.51 2.86 -19.60
N LEU A 223 -15.21 3.00 -19.92
CA LEU A 223 -14.51 4.27 -19.97
C LEU A 223 -14.85 5.06 -21.23
N GLU A 224 -14.83 6.38 -21.11
CA GLU A 224 -14.92 7.33 -22.21
C GLU A 224 -13.55 7.55 -22.87
N THR A 225 -13.54 7.84 -24.16
CA THR A 225 -12.33 8.19 -24.91
C THR A 225 -12.08 9.69 -24.81
N LEU A 226 -10.89 10.07 -24.33
CA LEU A 226 -10.45 11.46 -24.32
C LEU A 226 -9.63 11.76 -25.59
N SER A 227 -8.75 10.83 -25.97
CA SER A 227 -7.92 10.88 -27.18
C SER A 227 -7.60 9.45 -27.66
N ASP A 228 -6.83 9.32 -28.75
CA ASP A 228 -6.48 8.01 -29.32
C ASP A 228 -5.71 7.11 -28.32
N ASP A 229 -4.96 7.70 -27.40
CA ASP A 229 -4.13 7.00 -26.42
C ASP A 229 -4.69 7.05 -24.98
N THR A 230 -5.79 7.77 -24.72
CA THR A 230 -6.25 8.07 -23.37
C THR A 230 -7.73 7.78 -23.15
N LEU A 231 -8.01 6.97 -22.12
CA LEU A 231 -9.35 6.69 -21.61
C LEU A 231 -9.52 7.33 -20.22
N TYR A 232 -10.77 7.68 -19.87
CA TYR A 232 -11.06 8.35 -18.62
C TYR A 232 -12.50 8.12 -18.14
N LEU A 233 -12.78 8.49 -16.89
CA LEU A 233 -14.13 8.76 -16.42
C LEU A 233 -14.19 10.19 -15.86
N PRO A 234 -15.24 10.97 -16.22
CA PRO A 234 -15.29 12.41 -15.88
C PRO A 234 -15.22 12.70 -14.39
N TYR A 235 -15.70 11.78 -13.57
CA TYR A 235 -15.82 11.94 -12.13
C TYR A 235 -14.97 10.94 -11.31
N ALA A 236 -14.16 10.11 -11.98
CA ALA A 236 -13.31 9.14 -11.29
C ALA A 236 -12.27 9.81 -10.42
N THR A 237 -12.00 9.18 -9.28
CA THR A 237 -10.91 9.57 -8.40
C THR A 237 -9.70 8.65 -8.56
N SER A 238 -9.91 7.32 -8.65
CA SER A 238 -8.83 6.35 -8.76
C SER A 238 -9.22 5.11 -9.59
N LEU A 239 -8.97 5.15 -10.91
CA LEU A 239 -9.16 3.97 -11.77
C LEU A 239 -8.19 2.83 -11.40
N ARG A 240 -7.04 3.14 -10.79
CA ARG A 240 -6.13 2.14 -10.20
C ARG A 240 -6.87 1.22 -9.22
N MET A 241 -7.74 1.78 -8.41
CA MET A 241 -8.49 1.06 -7.37
C MET A 241 -9.85 0.53 -7.85
N SER A 242 -10.16 0.69 -9.14
CA SER A 242 -11.38 0.17 -9.76
C SER A 242 -11.23 -1.31 -10.17
N ASP A 243 -12.29 -1.87 -10.76
CA ASP A 243 -12.31 -3.18 -11.39
C ASP A 243 -11.41 -3.31 -12.64
N LEU A 244 -10.87 -2.21 -13.14
CA LEU A 244 -9.86 -2.18 -14.20
C LEU A 244 -8.43 -2.39 -13.69
N GLY A 245 -8.22 -2.17 -12.39
CA GLY A 245 -6.96 -2.44 -11.71
C GLY A 245 -6.83 -3.92 -11.29
N TYR A 246 -6.47 -4.14 -10.04
CA TYR A 246 -6.27 -5.49 -9.49
C TYR A 246 -7.59 -6.25 -9.28
N GLN A 247 -8.00 -7.06 -10.26
CA GLN A 247 -9.13 -7.99 -10.10
C GLN A 247 -8.77 -9.38 -10.63
N ASN A 248 -9.32 -10.40 -9.95
CA ASN A 248 -9.21 -11.78 -10.36
C ASN A 248 -10.42 -12.59 -9.87
N ASP A 249 -10.97 -13.42 -10.75
CA ASP A 249 -12.13 -14.28 -10.44
C ASP A 249 -11.84 -15.25 -9.29
N ALA A 250 -10.61 -15.76 -9.19
CA ALA A 250 -10.23 -16.66 -8.08
C ALA A 250 -10.31 -15.98 -6.71
N GLN A 251 -10.07 -14.66 -6.65
CA GLN A 251 -10.17 -13.87 -5.42
C GLN A 251 -11.52 -13.18 -5.24
N SER A 252 -12.41 -13.17 -6.23
CA SER A 252 -13.70 -12.47 -6.17
C SER A 252 -14.58 -12.93 -5.02
N GLY A 253 -14.48 -14.22 -4.64
CA GLY A 253 -15.15 -14.81 -3.48
C GLY A 253 -14.34 -14.80 -2.18
N LEU A 254 -13.08 -14.35 -2.22
CA LEU A 254 -12.21 -14.32 -1.06
C LEU A 254 -12.41 -13.01 -0.30
N ARG A 255 -13.01 -13.11 0.85
CA ARG A 255 -13.20 -11.98 1.78
C ARG A 255 -12.73 -12.42 3.16
N PRO A 256 -11.46 -12.19 3.51
CA PRO A 256 -11.00 -12.45 4.85
C PRO A 256 -11.90 -11.74 5.86
N HIS A 257 -12.34 -12.49 6.86
CA HIS A 257 -13.20 -11.94 7.89
C HIS A 257 -12.39 -11.04 8.83
N GLU A 258 -12.65 -9.74 8.80
CA GLU A 258 -11.96 -8.74 9.60
C GLU A 258 -12.62 -8.53 10.98
N ASN A 259 -13.28 -9.56 11.50
CA ASN A 259 -13.95 -9.52 12.82
C ASN A 259 -13.04 -9.95 13.97
N SER A 260 -12.01 -10.74 13.69
CA SER A 260 -10.95 -11.11 14.63
C SER A 260 -9.67 -11.45 13.87
N LEU A 261 -8.51 -11.40 14.53
CA LEU A 261 -7.25 -11.87 13.95
C LEU A 261 -7.34 -13.34 13.56
N GLU A 262 -7.97 -14.17 14.40
CA GLU A 262 -8.15 -15.59 14.12
C GLU A 262 -8.94 -15.83 12.83
N SER A 263 -10.07 -15.13 12.65
CA SER A 263 -10.90 -15.28 11.44
C SER A 263 -10.19 -14.76 10.19
N TYR A 264 -9.43 -13.68 10.30
CA TYR A 264 -8.61 -13.15 9.22
C TYR A 264 -7.54 -14.16 8.77
N VAL A 265 -6.75 -14.66 9.71
CA VAL A 265 -5.71 -15.67 9.46
C VAL A 265 -6.30 -16.95 8.87
N THR A 266 -7.39 -17.47 9.46
CA THR A 266 -8.05 -18.69 8.98
C THR A 266 -8.53 -18.54 7.54
N SER A 267 -9.07 -17.40 7.17
CA SER A 267 -9.52 -17.13 5.79
C SER A 267 -8.36 -17.14 4.79
N LEU A 268 -7.21 -16.57 5.16
CA LEU A 268 -6.02 -16.62 4.30
C LEU A 268 -5.42 -18.03 4.21
N MET A 269 -5.38 -18.75 5.34
CA MET A 269 -4.92 -20.14 5.36
C MET A 269 -5.78 -21.05 4.48
N ASP A 270 -7.11 -20.87 4.52
CA ASP A 270 -8.00 -21.60 3.62
C ASP A 270 -7.65 -21.31 2.16
N ALA A 271 -7.46 -20.05 1.80
CA ALA A 271 -7.17 -19.65 0.42
C ALA A 271 -5.81 -20.16 -0.09
N VAL A 272 -4.77 -20.20 0.74
CA VAL A 272 -3.46 -20.75 0.35
C VAL A 272 -3.42 -22.27 0.31
N ASN A 273 -4.41 -22.96 0.88
CA ASN A 273 -4.52 -24.43 0.87
C ASN A 273 -5.64 -24.95 -0.04
N ARG A 274 -6.51 -24.09 -0.56
CA ARG A 274 -7.65 -24.48 -1.39
C ARG A 274 -7.27 -24.53 -2.86
N PRO A 275 -7.25 -25.71 -3.52
CA PRO A 275 -7.00 -25.82 -4.95
C PRO A 275 -8.01 -25.01 -5.78
N TYR A 276 -7.51 -24.41 -6.86
CA TYR A 276 -8.34 -23.71 -7.85
C TYR A 276 -8.18 -24.37 -9.21
N GLU A 277 -9.26 -24.97 -9.72
CA GLU A 277 -9.23 -25.80 -10.91
C GLU A 277 -8.56 -25.15 -12.14
N PRO A 278 -8.81 -23.87 -12.48
CA PRO A 278 -8.13 -23.23 -13.60
C PRO A 278 -6.60 -23.22 -13.44
N TYR A 279 -6.08 -23.02 -12.21
CA TYR A 279 -4.64 -23.04 -11.97
C TYR A 279 -4.08 -24.47 -11.91
N ALA A 280 -4.88 -25.43 -11.44
CA ALA A 280 -4.49 -26.84 -11.43
C ALA A 280 -4.24 -27.40 -12.84
N ARG A 281 -5.01 -26.94 -13.83
CA ARG A 281 -4.79 -27.31 -15.25
C ARG A 281 -3.48 -26.80 -15.82
N LEU A 282 -2.96 -25.70 -15.31
CA LEU A 282 -1.67 -25.13 -15.75
C LEU A 282 -0.49 -25.87 -15.09
N GLY A 283 -0.70 -26.43 -13.89
CA GLY A 283 0.37 -27.04 -13.10
C GLY A 283 1.29 -26.02 -12.46
N THR A 284 2.28 -26.50 -11.72
CA THR A 284 3.31 -25.65 -11.08
C THR A 284 4.59 -25.52 -11.92
N GLN A 285 4.79 -26.44 -12.86
CA GLN A 285 5.95 -26.47 -13.75
C GLN A 285 5.53 -26.68 -15.19
N LYS A 286 6.30 -26.11 -16.12
CA LYS A 286 6.16 -26.31 -17.57
C LYS A 286 7.54 -26.42 -18.18
N ASP A 287 7.76 -27.44 -19.01
CA ASP A 287 9.05 -27.72 -19.68
C ASP A 287 10.24 -27.81 -18.70
N GLY A 288 10.00 -28.28 -17.47
CA GLY A 288 11.00 -28.40 -16.40
C GLY A 288 11.25 -27.13 -15.58
N GLU A 289 10.56 -26.03 -15.89
CA GLU A 289 10.66 -24.76 -15.17
C GLU A 289 9.45 -24.47 -14.30
N TRP A 290 9.70 -23.91 -13.11
CA TRP A 290 8.66 -23.43 -12.23
C TRP A 290 7.94 -22.20 -12.82
N ILE A 291 6.59 -22.26 -12.91
CA ILE A 291 5.75 -21.18 -13.43
C ILE A 291 4.87 -20.55 -12.34
N GLN A 292 4.60 -21.24 -11.23
CA GLN A 292 3.92 -20.75 -10.04
C GLN A 292 4.23 -21.65 -8.84
N LEU A 293 4.10 -21.11 -7.61
CA LEU A 293 4.46 -21.83 -6.38
C LEU A 293 3.43 -22.89 -5.96
N SER A 294 2.17 -22.71 -6.30
CA SER A 294 1.08 -23.65 -6.02
C SER A 294 -0.05 -23.44 -7.03
N THR A 295 -1.00 -24.37 -7.06
CA THR A 295 -2.22 -24.28 -7.88
C THR A 295 -3.45 -23.86 -7.06
N ASN A 296 -3.24 -23.34 -5.86
CA ASN A 296 -4.28 -22.92 -4.95
C ASN A 296 -4.83 -21.52 -5.29
N VAL A 297 -5.92 -21.11 -4.65
CA VAL A 297 -6.52 -19.79 -4.82
C VAL A 297 -5.48 -18.67 -4.63
N LEU A 298 -4.64 -18.80 -3.62
CA LEU A 298 -3.45 -17.96 -3.42
C LEU A 298 -2.19 -18.83 -3.44
N GLN A 299 -1.10 -18.36 -4.03
CA GLN A 299 0.21 -19.00 -3.93
C GLN A 299 0.78 -18.87 -2.51
N ILE A 300 0.69 -17.66 -2.00
CA ILE A 300 1.13 -17.24 -0.66
C ILE A 300 0.15 -16.18 -0.13
N GLU A 301 0.19 -15.89 1.15
CA GLU A 301 -0.72 -14.94 1.81
C GLU A 301 -0.61 -13.52 1.24
N ASN A 302 0.60 -13.12 0.79
CA ASN A 302 0.85 -11.80 0.23
C ASN A 302 0.17 -11.56 -1.12
N GLU A 303 -0.29 -12.63 -1.79
CA GLU A 303 -1.05 -12.50 -3.05
C GLU A 303 -2.46 -11.94 -2.84
N TYR A 304 -3.02 -12.03 -1.62
CA TYR A 304 -4.31 -11.45 -1.34
C TYR A 304 -4.26 -9.93 -1.50
N TYR A 305 -5.03 -9.42 -2.45
CA TYR A 305 -5.14 -7.98 -2.66
C TYR A 305 -6.09 -7.34 -1.64
N SER A 306 -5.59 -6.39 -0.86
CA SER A 306 -6.34 -5.67 0.16
C SER A 306 -5.91 -4.21 0.23
N THR A 307 -6.85 -3.30 0.53
CA THR A 307 -6.58 -1.87 0.73
C THR A 307 -5.87 -1.56 2.05
N ILE A 308 -5.91 -2.50 3.00
CA ILE A 308 -5.23 -2.43 4.29
C ILE A 308 -4.93 -3.84 4.79
N ARG A 309 -3.80 -4.02 5.46
CA ARG A 309 -3.37 -5.31 6.03
C ARG A 309 -2.86 -5.16 7.46
N PRO A 310 -3.15 -6.13 8.35
CA PRO A 310 -2.40 -6.28 9.59
C PRO A 310 -1.02 -6.85 9.27
N LYS A 311 0.01 -6.33 9.91
CA LYS A 311 1.42 -6.68 9.66
C LYS A 311 2.17 -6.95 10.95
N ARG A 312 3.22 -7.74 10.80
CA ARG A 312 4.27 -7.93 11.80
C ARG A 312 5.60 -8.14 11.11
N VAL A 313 6.67 -7.56 11.64
CA VAL A 313 8.03 -7.81 11.15
C VAL A 313 8.31 -9.30 11.23
N ILE A 314 8.64 -9.90 10.08
CA ILE A 314 8.94 -11.33 9.95
C ILE A 314 10.39 -11.62 10.32
N ARG A 315 10.66 -12.83 10.82
CA ARG A 315 12.01 -13.36 11.02
C ARG A 315 12.45 -14.11 9.76
N THR A 316 13.73 -14.34 9.63
CA THR A 316 14.26 -15.14 8.50
C THR A 316 13.57 -16.50 8.41
N GLY A 317 13.00 -16.81 7.24
CA GLY A 317 12.27 -18.07 7.01
C GLY A 317 10.86 -18.14 7.60
N GLU A 318 10.38 -17.11 8.29
CA GLU A 318 9.01 -17.06 8.83
C GLU A 318 8.03 -16.55 7.77
N ARG A 319 6.86 -17.18 7.67
CA ARG A 319 5.77 -16.68 6.82
C ARG A 319 5.00 -15.56 7.54
N PRO A 320 4.44 -14.56 6.81
CA PRO A 320 3.67 -13.46 7.42
C PRO A 320 2.55 -13.92 8.36
N VAL A 321 1.78 -14.92 7.96
CA VAL A 321 0.70 -15.48 8.80
C VAL A 321 1.25 -16.12 10.07
N GLN A 322 2.40 -16.82 10.00
CA GLN A 322 3.04 -17.38 11.21
C GLN A 322 3.44 -16.29 12.20
N ALA A 323 4.00 -15.17 11.69
CA ALA A 323 4.35 -14.03 12.54
C ALA A 323 3.13 -13.45 13.26
N LEU A 324 2.02 -13.27 12.54
CA LEU A 324 0.76 -12.79 13.10
C LEU A 324 0.18 -13.77 14.14
N CYS A 325 0.14 -15.06 13.85
CA CYS A 325 -0.33 -16.08 14.81
C CYS A 325 0.50 -16.09 16.10
N ASN A 326 1.81 -16.13 15.96
CA ASN A 326 2.71 -16.35 17.08
C ASN A 326 2.91 -15.11 17.96
N ARG A 327 2.89 -13.91 17.35
CA ARG A 327 3.30 -12.67 18.01
C ARG A 327 2.26 -11.55 17.92
N GLY A 328 1.10 -11.78 17.26
CA GLY A 328 0.04 -10.79 17.10
C GLY A 328 0.39 -9.67 16.10
N VAL A 329 -0.51 -8.71 15.96
CA VAL A 329 -0.33 -7.54 15.06
C VAL A 329 0.60 -6.53 15.69
N GLN A 330 1.52 -5.97 14.89
CA GLN A 330 2.45 -4.93 15.31
C GLN A 330 2.13 -3.58 14.68
N TYR A 331 1.70 -3.57 13.43
CA TYR A 331 1.35 -2.38 12.67
C TYR A 331 0.33 -2.70 11.59
N ILE A 332 -0.18 -1.68 10.92
CA ILE A 332 -1.03 -1.82 9.74
C ILE A 332 -0.36 -1.17 8.53
N GLU A 333 -0.69 -1.68 7.35
CA GLU A 333 -0.22 -1.20 6.06
C GLU A 333 -1.42 -0.76 5.23
N VAL A 334 -1.57 0.55 5.00
CA VAL A 334 -2.54 1.12 4.05
C VAL A 334 -1.93 1.03 2.64
N ARG A 335 -2.67 0.48 1.67
CA ARG A 335 -2.17 0.15 0.32
C ARG A 335 -2.94 0.80 -0.83
N CYS A 336 -3.99 1.54 -0.51
CA CYS A 336 -4.90 2.07 -1.54
C CYS A 336 -4.51 3.45 -2.07
N LEU A 337 -3.42 4.06 -1.59
CA LEU A 337 -3.06 5.40 -2.01
C LEU A 337 -2.43 5.40 -3.40
N ASP A 338 -2.93 6.27 -4.28
CA ASP A 338 -2.28 6.55 -5.54
C ASP A 338 -1.00 7.36 -5.32
N VAL A 339 -0.06 7.26 -6.25
CA VAL A 339 1.08 8.18 -6.34
C VAL A 339 0.53 9.56 -6.72
N ASP A 340 0.70 10.57 -5.88
CA ASP A 340 0.33 11.95 -6.21
C ASP A 340 1.32 12.51 -7.23
N PRO A 341 0.91 12.78 -8.48
CA PRO A 341 1.82 13.22 -9.52
C PRO A 341 2.34 14.65 -9.32
N PHE A 342 1.77 15.40 -8.40
CA PHE A 342 2.19 16.78 -8.11
C PHE A 342 3.25 16.84 -6.99
N GLU A 343 3.56 15.69 -6.38
CA GLU A 343 4.56 15.56 -5.32
C GLU A 343 5.76 14.74 -5.82
N PRO A 344 6.99 15.25 -5.74
CA PRO A 344 8.17 14.54 -6.25
C PRO A 344 8.33 13.14 -5.65
N VAL A 345 8.08 12.98 -4.34
CA VAL A 345 8.12 11.70 -3.65
C VAL A 345 6.81 10.90 -3.73
N GLY A 346 5.79 11.41 -4.44
CA GLY A 346 4.52 10.74 -4.68
C GLY A 346 3.50 10.83 -3.55
N ILE A 347 3.79 11.53 -2.47
CA ILE A 347 2.88 11.77 -1.34
C ILE A 347 3.22 13.10 -0.65
N ALA A 348 2.20 13.93 -0.38
CA ALA A 348 2.36 15.18 0.32
C ALA A 348 2.49 14.99 1.84
N LEU A 349 3.21 15.90 2.52
CA LEU A 349 3.27 15.94 3.98
C LEU A 349 1.87 16.07 4.61
N ASP A 350 1.02 16.91 4.03
CA ASP A 350 -0.36 17.08 4.51
C ASP A 350 -1.21 15.80 4.35
N THR A 351 -0.94 14.98 3.33
CA THR A 351 -1.57 13.66 3.19
C THR A 351 -1.16 12.74 4.34
N GLY A 352 0.13 12.69 4.67
CA GLY A 352 0.64 11.88 5.79
C GLY A 352 0.07 12.33 7.13
N ARG A 353 0.02 13.65 7.40
CA ARG A 353 -0.59 14.21 8.62
C ARG A 353 -2.09 13.89 8.73
N PHE A 354 -2.80 13.95 7.61
CA PHE A 354 -4.21 13.54 7.61
C PHE A 354 -4.35 12.05 7.91
N LEU A 355 -3.50 11.19 7.32
CA LEU A 355 -3.52 9.75 7.58
C LEU A 355 -3.25 9.44 9.05
N ASP A 356 -2.33 10.15 9.70
CA ASP A 356 -2.07 10.01 11.13
C ASP A 356 -3.34 10.28 11.95
N ALA A 357 -4.01 11.40 11.70
CA ALA A 357 -5.24 11.76 12.39
C ALA A 357 -6.39 10.78 12.06
N PHE A 358 -6.54 10.38 10.80
CA PHE A 358 -7.57 9.44 10.34
C PHE A 358 -7.37 8.04 10.93
N LEU A 359 -6.14 7.53 10.94
CA LEU A 359 -5.83 6.20 11.46
C LEU A 359 -5.96 6.16 12.99
N LEU A 360 -5.52 7.21 13.68
CA LEU A 360 -5.75 7.33 15.12
C LEU A 360 -7.26 7.44 15.44
N PHE A 361 -8.03 8.21 14.67
CA PHE A 361 -9.50 8.23 14.76
C PHE A 361 -10.08 6.82 14.62
N CYS A 362 -9.64 6.04 13.61
CA CYS A 362 -10.09 4.66 13.44
C CYS A 362 -9.72 3.74 14.62
N ALA A 363 -8.62 4.03 15.33
CA ALA A 363 -8.20 3.28 16.51
C ALA A 363 -8.99 3.66 17.77
N LEU A 364 -9.41 4.92 17.89
CA LEU A 364 -10.16 5.40 19.06
C LEU A 364 -11.66 5.09 18.99
N GLU A 365 -12.23 5.10 17.77
CA GLU A 365 -13.67 4.94 17.55
C GLU A 365 -14.13 3.50 17.82
N GLU A 366 -15.35 3.36 18.31
CA GLU A 366 -16.02 2.08 18.44
C GLU A 366 -16.11 1.36 17.09
N SER A 367 -15.85 0.06 17.11
CA SER A 367 -15.80 -0.75 15.88
C SER A 367 -16.74 -1.95 15.96
N PRO A 368 -18.03 -1.78 15.65
CA PRO A 368 -18.97 -2.89 15.55
C PRO A 368 -18.48 -3.95 14.55
N LEU A 369 -18.81 -5.21 14.81
CA LEU A 369 -18.52 -6.30 13.90
C LEU A 369 -19.16 -6.06 12.53
N ILE A 370 -18.51 -6.52 11.48
CA ILE A 370 -18.95 -6.37 10.09
C ILE A 370 -19.63 -7.67 9.64
N SER A 371 -20.89 -7.60 9.22
CA SER A 371 -21.56 -8.70 8.54
C SER A 371 -21.10 -8.81 7.07
N ALA A 372 -21.42 -9.93 6.41
CA ALA A 372 -21.17 -10.07 4.97
C ALA A 372 -21.91 -8.98 4.15
N HIS A 373 -23.09 -8.55 4.59
CA HIS A 373 -23.83 -7.46 3.96
C HIS A 373 -23.11 -6.12 4.12
N ASP A 374 -22.64 -5.78 5.34
CA ASP A 374 -21.88 -4.54 5.59
C ASP A 374 -20.59 -4.52 4.77
N SER A 375 -19.87 -5.65 4.70
CA SER A 375 -18.66 -5.76 3.87
C SER A 375 -18.94 -5.47 2.40
N GLN A 376 -20.09 -5.92 1.87
CA GLN A 376 -20.51 -5.60 0.50
C GLN A 376 -20.87 -4.13 0.33
N LEU A 377 -21.53 -3.52 1.32
CA LEU A 377 -21.88 -2.09 1.30
C LEU A 377 -20.62 -1.22 1.31
N HIS A 378 -19.65 -1.53 2.19
CA HIS A 378 -18.38 -0.80 2.25
C HIS A 378 -17.61 -0.91 0.92
N ALA A 379 -17.53 -2.11 0.35
CA ALA A 379 -16.89 -2.34 -0.96
C ALA A 379 -17.60 -1.57 -2.08
N ARG A 380 -18.96 -1.50 -2.06
CA ARG A 380 -19.73 -0.73 -3.05
C ARG A 380 -19.52 0.78 -2.90
N ASN A 381 -19.51 1.31 -1.67
CA ASN A 381 -19.22 2.72 -1.43
C ASN A 381 -17.83 3.09 -1.93
N PHE A 382 -16.83 2.25 -1.65
CA PHE A 382 -15.48 2.41 -2.16
C PHE A 382 -15.45 2.41 -3.69
N ALA A 383 -16.05 1.40 -4.34
CA ALA A 383 -16.10 1.27 -5.80
C ALA A 383 -16.82 2.44 -6.48
N ARG A 384 -17.93 2.93 -5.90
CA ARG A 384 -18.62 4.13 -6.40
C ARG A 384 -17.74 5.37 -6.30
N THR A 385 -17.03 5.54 -5.19
CA THR A 385 -16.15 6.69 -5.01
C THR A 385 -15.00 6.68 -5.99
N VAL A 386 -14.35 5.53 -6.25
CA VAL A 386 -13.23 5.47 -7.21
C VAL A 386 -13.67 5.79 -8.65
N LYS A 387 -14.88 5.39 -9.07
CA LYS A 387 -15.40 5.64 -10.42
C LYS A 387 -16.14 6.99 -10.57
N GLU A 388 -16.79 7.47 -9.52
CA GLU A 388 -17.74 8.59 -9.60
C GLU A 388 -17.57 9.60 -8.47
N GLY A 389 -16.52 9.54 -7.67
CA GLY A 389 -16.40 10.30 -6.40
C GLY A 389 -16.62 11.80 -6.54
N ARG A 390 -16.23 12.41 -7.65
CA ARG A 390 -16.42 13.85 -7.92
C ARG A 390 -17.75 14.19 -8.59
N ARG A 391 -18.64 13.20 -8.81
CA ARG A 391 -19.95 13.47 -9.40
C ARG A 391 -20.79 14.31 -8.43
N PRO A 392 -21.34 15.42 -8.90
CA PRO A 392 -22.35 16.16 -8.12
C PRO A 392 -23.47 15.21 -7.70
N ASP A 393 -23.99 15.37 -6.49
CA ASP A 393 -25.10 14.57 -5.94
C ASP A 393 -24.83 13.07 -5.79
N LEU A 394 -23.56 12.64 -5.78
CA LEU A 394 -23.22 11.25 -5.47
C LEU A 394 -23.63 10.93 -4.03
N THR A 395 -24.42 9.87 -3.88
CA THR A 395 -24.78 9.31 -2.58
C THR A 395 -23.99 8.03 -2.30
N LEU A 396 -23.75 7.76 -1.03
CA LEU A 396 -23.22 6.50 -0.52
C LEU A 396 -24.22 5.90 0.47
N THR A 397 -24.22 4.58 0.60
CA THR A 397 -25.09 3.90 1.55
C THR A 397 -24.47 3.88 2.95
N ARG A 398 -25.19 4.42 3.95
CA ARG A 398 -24.81 4.41 5.36
C ARG A 398 -26.00 3.90 6.19
N ASP A 399 -25.82 2.83 6.94
CA ASP A 399 -26.84 2.23 7.81
C ASP A 399 -28.18 1.99 7.09
N GLY A 400 -28.13 1.60 5.82
CA GLY A 400 -29.28 1.34 4.96
C GLY A 400 -29.93 2.58 4.34
N ALA A 401 -29.41 3.78 4.57
CA ALA A 401 -29.87 5.03 3.97
C ALA A 401 -28.84 5.57 2.95
N GLU A 402 -29.32 6.24 1.90
CA GLU A 402 -28.47 6.99 0.97
C GLU A 402 -28.17 8.38 1.55
N VAL A 403 -26.88 8.69 1.70
CA VAL A 403 -26.37 9.96 2.23
C VAL A 403 -25.48 10.62 1.18
N PRO A 404 -25.56 11.92 0.93
CA PRO A 404 -24.63 12.62 0.04
C PRO A 404 -23.18 12.41 0.48
N LEU A 405 -22.29 12.07 -0.46
CA LEU A 405 -20.87 11.80 -0.16
C LEU A 405 -20.24 12.99 0.56
N THR A 406 -20.47 14.21 0.07
CA THR A 406 -19.90 15.44 0.62
C THR A 406 -20.39 15.73 2.04
N GLU A 407 -21.67 15.48 2.34
CA GLU A 407 -22.22 15.63 3.69
C GLU A 407 -21.55 14.66 4.67
N TRP A 408 -21.45 13.37 4.30
CA TRP A 408 -20.80 12.37 5.13
C TRP A 408 -19.30 12.65 5.29
N ALA A 409 -18.63 13.10 4.22
CA ALA A 409 -17.22 13.48 4.27
C ALA A 409 -16.98 14.64 5.24
N LEU A 410 -17.79 15.72 5.18
CA LEU A 410 -17.67 16.84 6.11
C LEU A 410 -17.94 16.41 7.57
N GLU A 411 -18.93 15.55 7.80
CA GLU A 411 -19.16 14.97 9.13
C GLU A 411 -17.92 14.22 9.65
N LEU A 412 -17.28 13.39 8.80
CA LEU A 412 -16.06 12.66 9.17
C LEU A 412 -14.90 13.62 9.48
N ILE A 413 -14.72 14.68 8.70
CA ILE A 413 -13.72 15.71 8.98
C ILE A 413 -13.92 16.31 10.38
N GLU A 414 -15.15 16.66 10.74
CA GLU A 414 -15.46 17.23 12.07
C GLU A 414 -15.27 16.19 13.20
N ARG A 415 -15.51 14.90 12.93
CA ARG A 415 -15.25 13.82 13.90
C ARG A 415 -13.75 13.54 14.10
N ILE A 416 -12.92 13.75 13.07
CA ILE A 416 -11.47 13.59 13.15
C ILE A 416 -10.80 14.80 13.83
N ARG A 417 -11.44 15.98 13.83
CA ARG A 417 -10.87 17.23 14.36
C ARG A 417 -10.31 17.13 15.79
N PRO A 418 -10.98 16.53 16.79
CA PRO A 418 -10.41 16.37 18.13
C PRO A 418 -9.13 15.53 18.16
N VAL A 419 -9.01 14.57 17.23
CA VAL A 419 -7.81 13.73 17.11
C VAL A 419 -6.65 14.52 16.49
N ALA A 420 -6.93 15.35 15.49
CA ALA A 420 -5.94 16.26 14.91
C ALA A 420 -5.42 17.27 15.97
N GLN A 421 -6.31 17.81 16.82
CA GLN A 421 -5.92 18.68 17.92
C GLN A 421 -5.01 17.94 18.93
N LEU A 422 -5.37 16.71 19.30
CA LEU A 422 -4.58 15.88 20.22
C LEU A 422 -3.16 15.63 19.68
N LEU A 423 -3.02 15.39 18.38
CA LEU A 423 -1.72 15.22 17.73
C LEU A 423 -0.93 16.54 17.70
N ASP A 424 -1.57 17.67 17.43
CA ASP A 424 -0.92 18.99 17.47
C ASP A 424 -0.44 19.34 18.90
N ASP A 425 -1.24 19.07 19.91
CA ASP A 425 -0.87 19.25 21.33
C ASP A 425 0.30 18.36 21.74
N GLN A 426 0.45 17.18 21.14
CA GLN A 426 1.55 16.26 21.40
C GLN A 426 2.84 16.71 20.69
N HIS A 427 2.77 17.13 19.42
CA HIS A 427 3.94 17.53 18.63
C HIS A 427 4.53 18.88 19.04
N ASN A 428 3.69 19.77 19.55
CA ASN A 428 4.08 21.13 19.94
C ASN A 428 4.75 21.95 18.80
N GLU A 429 4.38 21.65 17.55
CA GLU A 429 4.86 22.32 16.32
C GLU A 429 3.80 23.26 15.71
N GLY A 430 2.78 23.64 16.48
CA GLY A 430 1.61 24.39 16.01
C GLY A 430 0.54 23.48 15.41
N ASP A 431 -0.50 24.07 14.82
CA ASP A 431 -1.73 23.39 14.37
C ASP A 431 -1.54 22.68 13.01
N VAL A 432 -0.51 21.84 12.87
CA VAL A 432 -0.13 21.23 11.56
C VAL A 432 -1.11 20.16 11.09
N HIS A 433 -1.68 19.35 12.01
CA HIS A 433 -2.70 18.35 11.68
C HIS A 433 -4.05 19.02 11.43
N GLN A 434 -4.40 20.06 12.22
CA GLN A 434 -5.59 20.89 11.98
C GLN A 434 -5.51 21.59 10.62
N ALA A 435 -4.35 22.13 10.25
CA ALA A 435 -4.13 22.76 8.94
C ALA A 435 -4.30 21.74 7.81
N SER A 436 -3.74 20.52 7.97
CA SER A 436 -3.93 19.43 7.01
C SER A 436 -5.41 19.08 6.86
N LEU A 437 -6.12 18.92 7.99
CA LEU A 437 -7.56 18.65 7.99
C LEU A 437 -8.35 19.73 7.27
N GLY A 438 -7.98 21.00 7.45
CA GLY A 438 -8.56 22.16 6.75
C GLY A 438 -8.38 22.07 5.24
N LYS A 439 -7.20 21.65 4.75
CA LYS A 439 -6.95 21.42 3.31
C LYS A 439 -7.83 20.31 2.76
N GLN A 440 -8.04 19.21 3.52
CA GLN A 440 -8.90 18.13 3.06
C GLN A 440 -10.39 18.55 3.05
N LYS A 441 -10.82 19.36 4.04
CA LYS A 441 -12.15 19.97 4.03
C LYS A 441 -12.36 20.82 2.78
N ALA A 442 -11.39 21.64 2.39
CA ALA A 442 -11.47 22.46 1.18
C ALA A 442 -11.68 21.63 -0.09
N LYS A 443 -11.06 20.43 -0.21
CA LYS A 443 -11.30 19.52 -1.34
C LYS A 443 -12.72 18.96 -1.39
N ILE A 444 -13.39 18.84 -0.23
CA ILE A 444 -14.79 18.40 -0.17
C ILE A 444 -15.72 19.53 -0.58
N GLU A 445 -15.43 20.75 -0.16
CA GLU A 445 -16.19 21.96 -0.48
C GLU A 445 -16.00 22.39 -1.95
N ASP A 446 -14.79 22.15 -2.51
CA ASP A 446 -14.45 22.39 -3.91
C ASP A 446 -13.74 21.17 -4.52
N PRO A 447 -14.46 20.28 -5.23
CA PRO A 447 -13.90 19.10 -5.87
C PRO A 447 -12.78 19.39 -6.89
N ALA A 448 -12.68 20.62 -7.43
CA ALA A 448 -11.60 21.00 -8.34
C ALA A 448 -10.22 20.98 -7.67
N LEU A 449 -10.15 21.06 -6.34
CA LEU A 449 -8.93 20.99 -5.56
C LEU A 449 -8.42 19.56 -5.35
N THR A 450 -9.22 18.54 -5.69
CA THR A 450 -8.78 17.14 -5.57
C THR A 450 -7.67 16.80 -6.56
N PRO A 451 -6.71 15.92 -6.20
CA PRO A 451 -5.66 15.51 -7.13
C PRO A 451 -6.23 14.96 -8.44
N SER A 452 -7.30 14.16 -8.38
CA SER A 452 -7.94 13.58 -9.57
C SER A 452 -8.55 14.64 -10.51
N ALA A 453 -9.12 15.73 -9.98
CA ALA A 453 -9.64 16.82 -10.81
C ALA A 453 -8.49 17.54 -11.52
N ARG A 454 -7.42 17.85 -10.79
CA ARG A 454 -6.23 18.52 -11.33
C ARG A 454 -5.55 17.65 -12.42
N VAL A 455 -5.40 16.35 -12.18
CA VAL A 455 -4.88 15.41 -13.20
C VAL A 455 -5.73 15.43 -14.44
N LEU A 456 -7.05 15.36 -14.32
CA LEU A 456 -7.94 15.34 -15.48
C LEU A 456 -7.88 16.67 -16.27
N GLU A 457 -7.73 17.80 -15.59
CA GLU A 457 -7.56 19.12 -16.22
C GLU A 457 -6.24 19.17 -17.01
N GLU A 458 -5.12 18.79 -16.41
CA GLU A 458 -3.80 18.75 -17.05
C GLU A 458 -3.77 17.79 -18.25
N VAL A 459 -4.34 16.59 -18.09
CA VAL A 459 -4.42 15.61 -19.18
C VAL A 459 -5.28 16.13 -20.32
N ARG A 460 -6.39 16.83 -20.05
CA ARG A 460 -7.20 17.48 -21.11
C ARG A 460 -6.43 18.56 -21.84
N ALA A 461 -5.63 19.35 -21.13
CA ALA A 461 -4.80 20.38 -21.73
C ALA A 461 -3.70 19.80 -22.62
N LEU A 462 -3.08 18.68 -22.23
CA LEU A 462 -2.04 17.98 -22.96
C LEU A 462 -2.57 17.04 -24.06
N GLY A 463 -3.83 16.61 -23.93
CA GLY A 463 -4.48 15.65 -24.83
C GLY A 463 -4.03 14.19 -24.64
N SER A 464 -3.17 13.87 -23.65
CA SER A 464 -2.62 12.54 -23.47
C SER A 464 -2.23 12.26 -22.00
N ALA A 465 -2.66 11.10 -21.48
CA ALA A 465 -2.25 10.61 -20.15
C ALA A 465 -0.73 10.31 -20.12
N ALA A 466 -0.20 9.73 -21.19
CA ALA A 466 1.23 9.42 -21.29
C ALA A 466 2.08 10.70 -21.32
N ALA A 467 1.64 11.73 -22.06
CA ALA A 467 2.31 13.02 -22.10
C ALA A 467 2.33 13.70 -20.71
N PHE A 468 1.22 13.63 -19.98
CA PHE A 468 1.14 14.13 -18.59
C PHE A 468 2.11 13.38 -17.67
N GLY A 469 2.09 12.05 -17.68
CA GLY A 469 3.00 11.24 -16.87
C GLY A 469 4.47 11.53 -17.19
N LEU A 470 4.83 11.67 -18.46
CA LEU A 470 6.17 12.03 -18.89
C LEU A 470 6.58 13.45 -18.44
N GLN A 471 5.65 14.41 -18.52
CA GLN A 471 5.89 15.78 -18.04
C GLN A 471 6.20 15.79 -16.55
N GLN A 472 5.38 15.13 -15.73
CA GLN A 472 5.61 15.05 -14.28
C GLN A 472 6.93 14.31 -13.95
N SER A 473 7.20 13.20 -14.64
CA SER A 473 8.46 12.46 -14.47
C SER A 473 9.70 13.32 -14.74
N ARG A 474 9.66 14.15 -15.79
CA ARG A 474 10.75 15.10 -16.12
C ARG A 474 10.91 16.19 -15.07
N LEU A 475 9.80 16.75 -14.56
CA LEU A 475 9.83 17.76 -13.49
C LEU A 475 10.45 17.18 -12.22
N HIS A 476 10.05 15.99 -11.82
CA HIS A 476 10.60 15.34 -10.63
C HIS A 476 12.06 14.93 -10.83
N ALA A 477 12.42 14.39 -11.99
CA ALA A 477 13.81 14.07 -12.31
C ALA A 477 14.72 15.32 -12.22
N ALA A 478 14.28 16.47 -12.72
CA ALA A 478 15.00 17.71 -12.59
C ALA A 478 15.16 18.11 -11.11
N THR A 479 14.09 18.07 -10.32
CA THR A 479 14.12 18.38 -8.88
C THR A 479 15.18 17.57 -8.13
N PHE A 480 15.26 16.26 -8.38
CA PHE A 480 16.21 15.39 -7.67
C PHE A 480 17.65 15.55 -8.20
N ARG A 481 17.84 15.73 -9.52
CA ARG A 481 19.17 15.91 -10.12
C ARG A 481 19.78 17.26 -9.78
N ASP A 482 18.98 18.31 -9.66
CA ASP A 482 19.43 19.66 -9.31
C ASP A 482 19.81 19.80 -7.82
N SER A 483 19.42 18.84 -6.99
CA SER A 483 19.69 18.84 -5.55
C SER A 483 20.23 17.47 -5.11
N PRO A 484 21.44 17.08 -5.49
CA PRO A 484 22.03 15.79 -5.12
C PRO A 484 22.23 15.68 -3.61
N LEU A 485 22.37 14.44 -3.13
CA LEU A 485 22.73 14.18 -1.73
C LEU A 485 24.07 14.82 -1.35
N MET A 486 24.20 15.15 -0.07
CA MET A 486 25.52 15.48 0.47
C MET A 486 26.44 14.26 0.38
N PRO A 487 27.77 14.44 0.11
CA PRO A 487 28.69 13.30 -0.06
C PRO A 487 28.68 12.28 1.09
N ALA A 488 28.45 12.74 2.32
CA ALA A 488 28.38 11.85 3.48
C ALA A 488 27.10 10.98 3.48
N GLU A 489 25.98 11.52 3.01
CA GLU A 489 24.72 10.77 2.87
C GLU A 489 24.79 9.77 1.71
N GLU A 490 25.37 10.20 0.57
CA GLU A 490 25.58 9.31 -0.57
C GLU A 490 26.47 8.13 -0.19
N ALA A 491 27.56 8.36 0.56
CA ALA A 491 28.46 7.31 1.04
C ALA A 491 27.74 6.29 1.93
N LEU A 492 26.75 6.71 2.76
CA LEU A 492 25.95 5.77 3.56
C LEU A 492 25.11 4.83 2.67
N PHE A 493 24.51 5.35 1.61
CA PHE A 493 23.77 4.51 0.65
C PHE A 493 24.70 3.61 -0.17
N ASP A 494 25.88 4.07 -0.57
CA ASP A 494 26.89 3.25 -1.25
C ASP A 494 27.35 2.09 -0.35
N ASP A 495 27.54 2.32 0.95
CA ASP A 495 27.86 1.27 1.93
C ASP A 495 26.69 0.27 2.10
N MET A 496 25.43 0.75 2.12
CA MET A 496 24.26 -0.14 2.15
C MET A 496 24.17 -0.99 0.88
N ALA A 497 24.42 -0.41 -0.30
CA ALA A 497 24.43 -1.13 -1.57
C ALA A 497 25.52 -2.21 -1.58
N ALA A 498 26.74 -1.89 -1.16
CA ALA A 498 27.84 -2.84 -1.07
C ALA A 498 27.54 -3.97 -0.06
N SER A 499 27.00 -3.62 1.11
CA SER A 499 26.60 -4.58 2.14
C SER A 499 25.51 -5.52 1.66
N SER A 500 24.54 -5.01 0.90
CA SER A 500 23.43 -5.82 0.35
C SER A 500 23.93 -6.86 -0.66
N HIS A 501 24.90 -6.51 -1.51
CA HIS A 501 25.52 -7.48 -2.41
C HIS A 501 26.29 -8.56 -1.65
N ALA A 502 27.03 -8.19 -0.60
CA ALA A 502 27.76 -9.13 0.24
C ALA A 502 26.79 -10.10 0.96
N GLU A 503 25.65 -9.58 1.44
CA GLU A 503 24.62 -10.39 2.08
C GLU A 503 23.96 -11.35 1.09
N GLN A 504 23.60 -10.92 -0.11
CA GLN A 504 23.07 -11.80 -1.16
C GLN A 504 24.08 -12.90 -1.50
N ALA A 505 25.35 -12.56 -1.72
CA ALA A 505 26.40 -13.54 -2.02
C ALA A 505 26.56 -14.56 -0.88
N ASN A 506 26.46 -14.14 0.37
CA ASN A 506 26.50 -15.04 1.53
C ASN A 506 25.28 -15.97 1.56
N ILE A 507 24.06 -15.45 1.29
CA ILE A 507 22.85 -16.27 1.19
C ILE A 507 23.02 -17.33 0.10
N GLU A 508 23.47 -16.95 -1.09
CA GLU A 508 23.68 -17.86 -2.22
C GLU A 508 24.77 -18.92 -1.92
N ALA A 509 25.86 -18.54 -1.25
CA ALA A 509 26.94 -19.45 -0.89
C ALA A 509 26.58 -20.44 0.24
N THR A 510 25.65 -20.07 1.12
CA THR A 510 25.21 -20.90 2.26
C THR A 510 23.90 -21.65 1.98
N ASP A 511 23.25 -21.38 0.85
CA ASP A 511 22.01 -22.04 0.47
C ASP A 511 22.24 -23.53 0.18
N THR A 512 21.34 -24.37 0.66
CA THR A 512 21.47 -25.83 0.57
C THR A 512 20.16 -26.47 0.12
N GLY A 513 20.29 -27.57 -0.61
CA GLY A 513 19.13 -28.30 -1.12
C GLY A 513 18.62 -27.79 -2.47
N SER A 514 17.67 -28.52 -3.04
CA SER A 514 17.02 -28.13 -4.29
C SER A 514 15.89 -27.14 -4.04
N PHE A 515 15.59 -26.32 -5.03
CA PHE A 515 14.43 -25.42 -4.99
C PHE A 515 13.11 -26.19 -4.78
N ASP A 516 12.98 -27.40 -5.38
CA ASP A 516 11.80 -28.26 -5.20
C ASP A 516 11.61 -28.64 -3.72
N ALA A 517 12.70 -29.03 -3.03
CA ALA A 517 12.64 -29.35 -1.61
C ALA A 517 12.30 -28.10 -0.76
N PHE A 518 12.84 -26.94 -1.13
CA PHE A 518 12.57 -25.68 -0.46
C PHE A 518 11.09 -25.28 -0.60
N VAL A 519 10.52 -25.33 -1.81
CA VAL A 519 9.09 -25.02 -2.05
C VAL A 519 8.19 -26.02 -1.31
N ALA A 520 8.54 -27.33 -1.33
CA ALA A 520 7.77 -28.34 -0.60
C ALA A 520 7.77 -28.06 0.92
N ALA A 521 8.92 -27.71 1.49
CA ALA A 521 9.03 -27.33 2.91
C ALA A 521 8.24 -26.03 3.21
N TYR A 522 8.36 -25.03 2.36
CA TYR A 522 7.63 -23.78 2.48
C TYR A 522 6.11 -23.99 2.49
N ASN A 523 5.58 -24.78 1.56
CA ASN A 523 4.16 -25.08 1.45
C ASN A 523 3.63 -25.97 2.58
N SER A 524 4.48 -26.86 3.13
CA SER A 524 4.10 -27.77 4.24
C SER A 524 4.29 -27.13 5.61
N SER A 525 4.89 -25.94 5.71
CA SER A 525 5.11 -25.28 7.00
C SER A 525 3.79 -25.02 7.72
N LYS A 526 3.70 -25.43 8.99
CA LYS A 526 2.51 -25.16 9.83
C LYS A 526 2.37 -23.65 9.99
N LEU A 527 1.26 -23.10 9.51
CA LEU A 527 1.02 -21.66 9.51
C LEU A 527 0.73 -21.11 10.91
N CYS A 528 0.07 -21.90 11.76
CA CYS A 528 -0.13 -21.56 13.18
C CYS A 528 0.16 -22.81 14.03
N SER A 529 0.91 -22.64 15.11
CA SER A 529 0.99 -23.67 16.15
C SER A 529 -0.31 -23.59 16.97
N ASN A 530 -1.10 -24.66 16.97
CA ASN A 530 -2.16 -24.82 17.96
C ASN A 530 -1.48 -24.86 19.35
N ASN A 531 -1.49 -23.77 20.10
CA ASN A 531 -1.11 -23.73 21.51
C ASN A 531 -2.37 -23.53 22.36
#